data_929d1d43c5091750a91f33a08ce140b4
#
_entry.id   929d1d43c5091750a91f33a08ce140b4
#
_cell.length_a   1.000
_cell.length_b   1.000
_cell.length_c   1.000
_cell.angle_alpha   90.00
_cell.angle_beta   90.00
_cell.angle_gamma   90.00
#
_symmetry.space_group_name_H-M   'P 1'
#
loop_
_entity.id
_entity.type
_entity.pdbx_description
1 polymer ?
#
loop_
_entity_poly.entity_id
_entity_poly.type
_entity_poly.pdbx_seq_one_letter_code
_entity_poly.pdbx_strand_id
1 'polypeptide(L)'
;MKGLPVFPFAATVVRCPPYGTPPEKDGTTRGKMTEELNAGQFPIHRAAPRGFTQAFLREGAGGVPLLLVHGWPETKRIWWRNVAPLAEAGFEVIVPDLRGFGDSEVGPDGFHDVPSHSRDLYALVHDHLGHERVVVAGGDLGGPVIQDLSLRFPGFVERMVLFNSPVPFDRETMAGMNTRASREASDYFVRQGTDADVLSEELDTEGKRRRYIATFYTSRFWAHPGGFDPASVDFMTEPFADGAKLRASFGGYESAFNAAARSEAPIVATVKRNPTHTLILFGQSDHVLYPEFDRMAAVVFPDHVGPFLVRDCGHFLQWEAADVLNGAIKAFCRDLLPKG
;
A
#
# COMPACT_ATOMS: atom_id res chain seq x y z
N MET A 1 16.67 -41.12 -7.79
CA MET A 1 16.26 -39.69 -7.55
C MET A 1 16.28 -38.98 -8.90
N LYS A 2 15.12 -38.76 -9.50
CA LYS A 2 15.02 -38.09 -10.82
C LYS A 2 14.81 -36.59 -10.54
N GLY A 3 15.73 -35.75 -11.07
CA GLY A 3 15.70 -34.33 -10.89
C GLY A 3 14.44 -33.71 -11.51
N LEU A 4 13.79 -32.78 -10.79
CA LEU A 4 12.72 -31.96 -11.27
C LEU A 4 13.27 -30.95 -12.30
N PRO A 5 12.52 -30.63 -13.37
CA PRO A 5 12.98 -29.70 -14.37
C PRO A 5 12.98 -28.26 -13.80
N VAL A 6 14.14 -27.62 -13.92
CA VAL A 6 14.28 -26.18 -13.66
C VAL A 6 13.69 -25.44 -14.86
N PHE A 7 12.54 -24.79 -14.70
CA PHE A 7 12.01 -23.88 -15.70
C PHE A 7 12.76 -22.54 -15.61
N PRO A 8 13.25 -21.98 -16.72
CA PRO A 8 13.84 -20.65 -16.70
C PRO A 8 12.75 -19.61 -16.50
N PHE A 9 12.82 -18.88 -15.41
CA PHE A 9 11.95 -17.74 -15.14
C PHE A 9 12.27 -16.60 -16.13
N ALA A 10 11.43 -16.42 -17.13
CA ALA A 10 11.40 -15.18 -17.92
C ALA A 10 10.41 -14.23 -17.25
N ALA A 11 10.90 -13.13 -16.69
CA ALA A 11 10.04 -12.06 -16.19
C ALA A 11 9.16 -11.54 -17.35
N THR A 12 7.85 -11.70 -17.21
CA THR A 12 6.90 -11.20 -18.23
C THR A 12 6.71 -9.71 -18.02
N VAL A 13 7.26 -8.92 -18.93
CA VAL A 13 7.10 -7.46 -18.92
C VAL A 13 5.74 -7.11 -19.50
N VAL A 14 4.82 -6.65 -18.66
CA VAL A 14 3.56 -6.07 -19.12
C VAL A 14 3.87 -4.69 -19.72
N ARG A 15 3.73 -4.56 -21.05
CA ARG A 15 3.82 -3.26 -21.71
C ARG A 15 2.49 -2.54 -21.52
N CYS A 16 2.53 -1.35 -20.93
CA CYS A 16 1.48 -0.37 -21.20
C CYS A 16 1.42 -0.14 -22.73
N PRO A 17 0.23 0.03 -23.31
CA PRO A 17 0.14 0.37 -24.72
C PRO A 17 1.00 1.60 -24.99
N PRO A 18 1.77 1.64 -26.09
CA PRO A 18 2.58 2.80 -26.40
C PRO A 18 1.65 4.03 -26.46
N TYR A 19 2.01 5.07 -25.74
CA TYR A 19 1.43 6.39 -26.01
C TYR A 19 1.53 6.61 -27.50
N GLY A 20 0.37 6.74 -28.14
CA GLY A 20 0.31 7.02 -29.56
C GLY A 20 1.22 8.20 -29.88
N THR A 21 1.94 8.12 -31.02
CA THR A 21 2.69 9.25 -31.56
C THR A 21 1.87 10.53 -31.37
N PRO A 22 2.45 11.61 -30.82
CA PRO A 22 1.69 12.82 -30.61
C PRO A 22 1.12 13.26 -31.95
N PRO A 23 -0.18 13.56 -32.03
CA PRO A 23 -0.77 14.10 -33.25
C PRO A 23 -0.06 15.42 -33.57
N GLU A 24 0.21 15.66 -34.84
CA GLU A 24 0.69 16.95 -35.35
C GLU A 24 -0.14 18.07 -34.72
N LYS A 25 0.53 19.13 -34.34
CA LYS A 25 -0.02 20.32 -33.68
C LYS A 25 -1.13 20.94 -34.54
N ASP A 26 -2.34 20.48 -34.37
CA ASP A 26 -3.53 21.27 -34.70
C ASP A 26 -3.88 22.13 -33.47
N GLY A 27 -4.00 23.43 -33.73
CA GLY A 27 -3.98 24.49 -32.72
C GLY A 27 -5.21 24.58 -31.81
N THR A 28 -5.80 23.45 -31.39
CA THR A 28 -6.91 23.40 -30.43
C THR A 28 -6.66 22.33 -29.35
N THR A 29 -5.56 22.48 -28.61
CA THR A 29 -5.37 21.73 -27.39
C THR A 29 -6.28 22.31 -26.31
N ARG A 30 -7.52 21.84 -26.23
CA ARG A 30 -8.29 21.87 -24.97
C ARG A 30 -7.40 21.19 -23.93
N GLY A 31 -6.99 21.97 -22.92
CA GLY A 31 -6.28 21.45 -21.77
C GLY A 31 -6.98 20.18 -21.28
N LYS A 32 -6.20 19.14 -20.98
CA LYS A 32 -6.67 18.05 -20.11
C LYS A 32 -7.27 18.77 -18.90
N MET A 33 -8.58 18.65 -18.69
CA MET A 33 -9.19 19.02 -17.42
C MET A 33 -8.41 18.20 -16.38
N THR A 34 -7.64 18.89 -15.56
CA THR A 34 -7.12 18.29 -14.32
C THR A 34 -8.37 17.84 -13.59
N GLU A 35 -8.51 16.55 -13.39
CA GLU A 35 -9.58 15.99 -12.56
C GLU A 35 -9.47 16.72 -11.22
N GLU A 36 -10.49 17.46 -10.85
CA GLU A 36 -10.46 18.29 -9.65
C GLU A 36 -10.50 17.32 -8.46
N LEU A 37 -9.34 17.15 -7.80
CA LEU A 37 -9.20 16.25 -6.66
C LEU A 37 -10.02 16.80 -5.50
N ASN A 38 -11.17 16.18 -5.25
CA ASN A 38 -12.11 16.59 -4.22
C ASN A 38 -12.13 15.57 -3.07
N ALA A 39 -11.62 15.96 -1.90
CA ALA A 39 -11.66 15.11 -0.70
C ALA A 39 -13.07 14.71 -0.26
N GLY A 40 -14.10 15.44 -0.68
CA GLY A 40 -15.51 15.12 -0.46
C GLY A 40 -16.16 14.24 -1.53
N GLN A 41 -15.43 13.75 -2.51
CA GLN A 41 -15.97 12.92 -3.60
C GLN A 41 -16.61 11.62 -3.09
N PHE A 42 -16.03 11.00 -2.08
CA PHE A 42 -16.54 9.78 -1.47
C PHE A 42 -16.98 10.03 -0.03
N PRO A 43 -18.11 9.44 0.41
CA PRO A 43 -18.56 9.56 1.79
C PRO A 43 -17.59 8.86 2.76
N ILE A 44 -17.27 9.54 3.86
CA ILE A 44 -16.41 9.01 4.90
C ILE A 44 -17.29 8.36 5.97
N HIS A 45 -17.19 7.03 6.10
CA HIS A 45 -17.80 6.25 7.18
C HIS A 45 -16.88 6.23 8.41
N ARG A 46 -17.50 6.00 9.58
CA ARG A 46 -16.76 5.90 10.86
C ARG A 46 -17.32 4.75 11.69
N ALA A 47 -16.41 3.98 12.28
CA ALA A 47 -16.75 2.90 13.20
C ALA A 47 -15.70 2.83 14.32
N ALA A 48 -16.05 2.24 15.44
CA ALA A 48 -15.14 2.14 16.60
C ALA A 48 -15.06 0.69 17.14
N PRO A 49 -14.77 -0.33 16.29
CA PRO A 49 -14.81 -1.73 16.73
C PRO A 49 -13.75 -2.06 17.78
N ARG A 50 -12.68 -1.25 17.87
CA ARG A 50 -11.59 -1.43 18.85
C ARG A 50 -11.38 -0.23 19.76
N GLY A 51 -12.44 0.52 20.06
CA GLY A 51 -12.45 1.58 21.07
C GLY A 51 -11.83 2.92 20.63
N PHE A 52 -11.56 3.08 19.34
CA PHE A 52 -11.19 4.36 18.71
C PHE A 52 -11.92 4.50 17.37
N THR A 53 -12.13 5.73 16.92
CA THR A 53 -12.80 5.99 15.64
C THR A 53 -11.87 5.67 14.49
N GLN A 54 -12.23 4.66 13.71
CA GLN A 54 -11.60 4.36 12.42
C GLN A 54 -12.47 4.92 11.28
N ALA A 55 -11.86 5.74 10.43
CA ALA A 55 -12.50 6.32 9.26
C ALA A 55 -12.20 5.48 8.01
N PHE A 56 -13.18 5.31 7.13
CA PHE A 56 -13.02 4.53 5.91
C PHE A 56 -13.99 4.98 4.81
N LEU A 57 -13.62 4.72 3.56
CA LEU A 57 -14.54 4.77 2.42
C LEU A 57 -15.17 3.40 2.22
N ARG A 58 -16.40 3.39 1.68
CA ARG A 58 -17.12 2.17 1.31
C ARG A 58 -17.98 2.44 0.09
N GLU A 59 -17.60 1.84 -1.04
CA GLU A 59 -18.32 1.97 -2.30
C GLU A 59 -18.66 0.60 -2.87
N GLY A 60 -19.77 0.47 -3.61
CA GLY A 60 -20.20 -0.79 -4.21
C GLY A 60 -20.71 -1.82 -3.20
N ALA A 61 -21.39 -1.40 -2.15
CA ALA A 61 -21.91 -2.27 -1.09
C ALA A 61 -22.70 -3.47 -1.63
N GLY A 62 -22.40 -4.68 -1.14
CA GLY A 62 -22.97 -5.94 -1.61
C GLY A 62 -22.19 -6.60 -2.74
N GLY A 63 -21.11 -5.98 -3.22
CA GLY A 63 -20.14 -6.59 -4.13
C GLY A 63 -19.17 -7.54 -3.43
N VAL A 64 -18.16 -8.02 -4.15
CA VAL A 64 -17.06 -8.82 -3.57
C VAL A 64 -16.22 -7.94 -2.64
N PRO A 65 -16.07 -8.26 -1.35
CA PRO A 65 -15.32 -7.41 -0.42
C PRO A 65 -13.86 -7.27 -0.84
N LEU A 66 -13.41 -6.02 -1.02
CA LEU A 66 -12.05 -5.65 -1.40
C LEU A 66 -11.52 -4.57 -0.45
N LEU A 67 -10.56 -4.95 0.38
CA LEU A 67 -9.90 -4.06 1.34
C LEU A 67 -8.62 -3.50 0.73
N LEU A 68 -8.55 -2.17 0.59
CA LEU A 68 -7.41 -1.43 0.06
C LEU A 68 -6.66 -0.77 1.21
N VAL A 69 -5.44 -1.23 1.48
CA VAL A 69 -4.65 -0.80 2.65
C VAL A 69 -3.50 0.08 2.21
N HIS A 70 -3.49 1.31 2.72
CA HIS A 70 -2.43 2.29 2.42
C HIS A 70 -1.15 2.03 3.22
N GLY A 71 -0.04 2.61 2.75
CA GLY A 71 1.25 2.60 3.42
C GLY A 71 1.61 3.92 4.11
N TRP A 72 2.91 4.22 4.12
CA TRP A 72 3.47 5.49 4.59
C TRP A 72 4.28 6.16 3.44
N PRO A 73 4.21 7.48 3.24
CA PRO A 73 3.37 8.47 3.92
C PRO A 73 2.01 8.65 3.22
N GLU A 74 1.14 7.73 3.40
CA GLU A 74 -0.13 7.65 2.68
C GLU A 74 -1.33 7.75 3.66
N THR A 75 -2.51 7.96 3.10
CA THR A 75 -3.82 7.78 3.73
C THR A 75 -4.74 7.08 2.74
N LYS A 76 -6.01 6.88 3.07
CA LYS A 76 -7.01 6.39 2.10
C LYS A 76 -7.02 7.14 0.77
N ARG A 77 -6.51 8.39 0.74
CA ARG A 77 -6.46 9.24 -0.46
C ARG A 77 -5.59 8.69 -1.58
N ILE A 78 -4.59 7.86 -1.26
CA ILE A 78 -3.73 7.24 -2.28
C ILE A 78 -4.50 6.32 -3.22
N TRP A 79 -5.66 5.82 -2.76
CA TRP A 79 -6.53 4.92 -3.50
C TRP A 79 -7.63 5.63 -4.31
N TRP A 80 -7.63 6.97 -4.35
CA TRP A 80 -8.71 7.77 -4.96
C TRP A 80 -9.05 7.38 -6.40
N ARG A 81 -8.03 7.01 -7.18
CA ARG A 81 -8.15 6.58 -8.57
C ARG A 81 -8.61 5.12 -8.74
N ASN A 82 -8.75 4.39 -7.64
CA ASN A 82 -9.08 2.96 -7.66
C ASN A 82 -10.53 2.70 -7.20
N VAL A 83 -11.08 3.55 -6.33
CA VAL A 83 -12.37 3.31 -5.65
C VAL A 83 -13.50 3.11 -6.67
N ALA A 84 -13.81 4.11 -7.49
CA ALA A 84 -14.94 4.05 -8.42
C ALA A 84 -14.77 2.94 -9.48
N PRO A 85 -13.61 2.80 -10.18
CA PRO A 85 -13.45 1.76 -11.21
C PRO A 85 -13.51 0.32 -10.67
N LEU A 86 -13.16 0.10 -9.39
CA LEU A 86 -13.26 -1.21 -8.76
C LEU A 86 -14.68 -1.48 -8.25
N ALA A 87 -15.38 -0.46 -7.71
CA ALA A 87 -16.77 -0.58 -7.33
C ALA A 87 -17.67 -0.86 -8.55
N GLU A 88 -17.46 -0.16 -9.66
CA GLU A 88 -18.15 -0.41 -10.94
C GLU A 88 -17.88 -1.83 -11.49
N ALA A 89 -16.75 -2.42 -11.16
CA ALA A 89 -16.41 -3.79 -11.56
C ALA A 89 -17.08 -4.88 -10.71
N GLY A 90 -17.82 -4.50 -9.68
CA GLY A 90 -18.56 -5.44 -8.81
C GLY A 90 -17.88 -5.75 -7.47
N PHE A 91 -16.88 -4.97 -7.07
CA PHE A 91 -16.31 -5.04 -5.73
C PHE A 91 -17.07 -4.15 -4.75
N GLU A 92 -17.15 -4.58 -3.51
CA GLU A 92 -17.36 -3.70 -2.37
C GLU A 92 -16.02 -3.19 -1.88
N VAL A 93 -15.68 -1.98 -2.26
CA VAL A 93 -14.36 -1.36 -2.02
C VAL A 93 -14.35 -0.70 -0.64
N ILE A 94 -13.49 -1.18 0.25
CA ILE A 94 -13.32 -0.71 1.62
C ILE A 94 -11.92 -0.12 1.75
N VAL A 95 -11.80 1.18 2.06
CA VAL A 95 -10.52 1.90 2.11
C VAL A 95 -10.41 2.63 3.44
N PRO A 96 -9.86 1.99 4.47
CA PRO A 96 -9.67 2.62 5.78
C PRO A 96 -8.45 3.57 5.78
N ASP A 97 -8.50 4.60 6.62
CA ASP A 97 -7.29 5.15 7.21
C ASP A 97 -6.84 4.22 8.35
N LEU A 98 -5.58 3.87 8.38
CA LEU A 98 -4.99 3.14 9.51
C LEU A 98 -5.04 4.00 10.79
N ARG A 99 -4.96 3.38 11.97
CA ARG A 99 -4.89 4.11 13.25
C ARG A 99 -3.79 5.18 13.22
N GLY A 100 -4.11 6.40 13.65
CA GLY A 100 -3.17 7.52 13.64
C GLY A 100 -2.95 8.16 12.27
N PHE A 101 -3.67 7.75 11.23
CA PHE A 101 -3.58 8.34 9.88
C PHE A 101 -4.89 9.03 9.48
N GLY A 102 -4.79 10.02 8.62
CA GLY A 102 -5.93 10.67 7.96
C GLY A 102 -7.04 11.09 8.92
N ASP A 103 -8.24 10.59 8.68
CA ASP A 103 -9.44 10.88 9.50
C ASP A 103 -9.64 9.88 10.66
N SER A 104 -8.80 8.83 10.78
CA SER A 104 -8.82 7.90 11.91
C SER A 104 -8.18 8.51 13.15
N GLU A 105 -8.66 8.14 14.33
CA GLU A 105 -8.05 8.54 15.61
C GLU A 105 -6.75 7.76 15.87
N VAL A 106 -5.96 8.26 16.79
CA VAL A 106 -4.79 7.56 17.35
C VAL A 106 -5.29 6.41 18.24
N GLY A 107 -4.68 5.25 18.12
CA GLY A 107 -5.05 4.09 18.94
C GLY A 107 -4.84 4.34 20.44
N PRO A 108 -5.80 4.01 21.31
CA PRO A 108 -5.73 4.31 22.75
C PRO A 108 -4.69 3.48 23.52
N ASP A 109 -4.25 2.37 22.91
CA ASP A 109 -3.23 1.47 23.46
C ASP A 109 -1.79 1.94 23.21
N GLY A 110 -1.61 3.01 22.39
CA GLY A 110 -0.32 3.59 22.06
C GLY A 110 0.52 2.79 21.05
N PHE A 111 0.03 1.65 20.57
CA PHE A 111 0.72 0.84 19.57
C PHE A 111 0.29 1.18 18.14
N HIS A 112 1.26 1.32 17.24
CA HIS A 112 1.06 1.59 15.81
C HIS A 112 1.87 0.61 14.94
N ASP A 113 2.09 -0.57 15.46
CA ASP A 113 2.79 -1.66 14.79
C ASP A 113 1.87 -2.46 13.84
N VAL A 114 2.48 -3.29 13.00
CA VAL A 114 1.78 -4.14 12.04
C VAL A 114 0.67 -4.99 12.66
N PRO A 115 0.89 -5.69 13.81
CA PRO A 115 -0.17 -6.45 14.46
C PRO A 115 -1.36 -5.63 14.93
N SER A 116 -1.13 -4.40 15.39
CA SER A 116 -2.21 -3.50 15.82
C SER A 116 -3.07 -3.07 14.64
N HIS A 117 -2.44 -2.66 13.54
CA HIS A 117 -3.15 -2.34 12.30
C HIS A 117 -3.95 -3.55 11.75
N SER A 118 -3.33 -4.72 11.73
CA SER A 118 -3.97 -5.96 11.25
C SER A 118 -5.25 -6.31 12.05
N ARG A 119 -5.18 -6.21 13.40
CA ARG A 119 -6.35 -6.46 14.26
C ARG A 119 -7.46 -5.42 14.06
N ASP A 120 -7.10 -4.16 13.81
CA ASP A 120 -8.09 -3.11 13.52
C ASP A 120 -8.84 -3.39 12.23
N LEU A 121 -8.09 -3.78 11.19
CA LEU A 121 -8.70 -4.11 9.90
C LEU A 121 -9.59 -5.35 9.97
N TYR A 122 -9.20 -6.38 10.73
CA TYR A 122 -10.05 -7.53 10.99
C TYR A 122 -11.33 -7.11 11.70
N ALA A 123 -11.22 -6.35 12.78
CA ALA A 123 -12.38 -5.89 13.55
C ALA A 123 -13.30 -4.98 12.72
N LEU A 124 -12.75 -4.15 11.84
CA LEU A 124 -13.55 -3.33 10.92
C LEU A 124 -14.29 -4.20 9.90
N VAL A 125 -13.58 -5.07 9.20
CA VAL A 125 -14.14 -5.78 8.04
C VAL A 125 -14.97 -7.00 8.47
N HIS A 126 -14.47 -7.79 9.43
CA HIS A 126 -15.16 -8.99 9.90
C HIS A 126 -16.25 -8.65 10.96
N ASP A 127 -15.84 -8.00 12.06
CA ASP A 127 -16.75 -7.85 13.20
C ASP A 127 -17.78 -6.73 12.99
N HIS A 128 -17.41 -5.63 12.32
CA HIS A 128 -18.30 -4.49 12.10
C HIS A 128 -19.07 -4.57 10.77
N LEU A 129 -18.40 -4.91 9.65
CA LEU A 129 -19.03 -4.98 8.33
C LEU A 129 -19.62 -6.36 8.02
N GLY A 130 -19.26 -7.41 8.76
CA GLY A 130 -19.84 -8.74 8.68
C GLY A 130 -19.31 -9.61 7.54
N HIS A 131 -18.11 -9.31 7.02
CA HIS A 131 -17.52 -10.09 5.94
C HIS A 131 -16.68 -11.24 6.46
N GLU A 132 -17.04 -12.47 6.14
CA GLU A 132 -16.31 -13.70 6.49
C GLU A 132 -14.98 -13.85 5.72
N ARG A 133 -14.91 -13.28 4.53
CA ARG A 133 -13.72 -13.30 3.65
C ARG A 133 -13.55 -11.99 2.92
N VAL A 134 -12.31 -11.68 2.56
CA VAL A 134 -11.97 -10.43 1.87
C VAL A 134 -10.80 -10.64 0.90
N VAL A 135 -10.85 -9.98 -0.26
CA VAL A 135 -9.68 -9.74 -1.09
C VAL A 135 -8.95 -8.54 -0.54
N VAL A 136 -7.62 -8.58 -0.44
CA VAL A 136 -6.84 -7.47 0.09
C VAL A 136 -5.83 -6.96 -0.94
N ALA A 137 -5.58 -5.65 -0.95
CA ALA A 137 -4.52 -5.05 -1.75
C ALA A 137 -3.73 -4.04 -0.91
N GLY A 138 -2.40 -4.02 -1.05
CA GLY A 138 -1.54 -3.09 -0.32
C GLY A 138 -0.09 -3.11 -0.77
N GLY A 139 0.56 -1.97 -0.58
CA GLY A 139 1.98 -1.75 -0.79
C GLY A 139 2.60 -1.08 0.44
N ASP A 140 3.91 -0.77 0.42
CA ASP A 140 4.63 -0.14 1.52
C ASP A 140 4.29 -0.76 2.90
N LEU A 141 3.97 0.04 3.93
CA LEU A 141 3.51 -0.42 5.25
C LEU A 141 2.21 -1.25 5.14
N GLY A 142 1.32 -0.93 4.20
CA GLY A 142 0.10 -1.70 3.97
C GLY A 142 0.38 -3.16 3.59
N GLY A 143 1.50 -3.43 2.92
CA GLY A 143 1.90 -4.78 2.55
C GLY A 143 2.17 -5.70 3.75
N PRO A 144 3.06 -5.38 4.71
CA PRO A 144 3.20 -6.14 5.95
C PRO A 144 1.90 -6.29 6.74
N VAL A 145 1.03 -5.27 6.73
CA VAL A 145 -0.26 -5.33 7.44
C VAL A 145 -1.18 -6.40 6.82
N ILE A 146 -1.33 -6.45 5.49
CA ILE A 146 -2.15 -7.48 4.83
C ILE A 146 -1.51 -8.88 4.90
N GLN A 147 -0.18 -8.97 4.95
CA GLN A 147 0.53 -10.23 5.18
C GLN A 147 0.25 -10.75 6.60
N ASP A 148 0.34 -9.90 7.62
CA ASP A 148 0.00 -10.27 9.00
C ASP A 148 -1.49 -10.63 9.10
N LEU A 149 -2.37 -9.88 8.47
CA LEU A 149 -3.82 -10.14 8.46
C LEU A 149 -4.12 -11.56 7.96
N SER A 150 -3.50 -11.98 6.87
CA SER A 150 -3.73 -13.30 6.29
C SER A 150 -3.18 -14.45 7.14
N LEU A 151 -2.04 -14.24 7.79
CA LEU A 151 -1.41 -15.26 8.63
C LEU A 151 -2.01 -15.31 10.04
N ARG A 152 -2.47 -14.16 10.57
CA ARG A 152 -3.10 -14.04 11.89
C ARG A 152 -4.51 -14.59 11.90
N PHE A 153 -5.28 -14.37 10.85
CA PHE A 153 -6.67 -14.81 10.72
C PHE A 153 -6.81 -15.77 9.52
N PRO A 154 -6.40 -17.06 9.70
CA PRO A 154 -6.40 -18.05 8.63
C PRO A 154 -7.80 -18.22 8.01
N GLY A 155 -7.87 -18.13 6.68
CA GLY A 155 -9.11 -18.25 5.93
C GLY A 155 -9.90 -16.94 5.75
N PHE A 156 -9.50 -15.85 6.41
CA PHE A 156 -10.13 -14.54 6.23
C PHE A 156 -9.73 -13.86 4.92
N VAL A 157 -8.41 -13.87 4.60
CA VAL A 157 -7.93 -13.33 3.33
C VAL A 157 -8.05 -14.39 2.24
N GLU A 158 -8.92 -14.17 1.26
CA GLU A 158 -9.13 -15.09 0.15
C GLU A 158 -8.08 -14.94 -0.94
N ARG A 159 -7.71 -13.70 -1.27
CA ARG A 159 -6.66 -13.36 -2.23
C ARG A 159 -5.93 -12.10 -1.78
N MET A 160 -4.67 -12.03 -2.15
CA MET A 160 -3.81 -10.87 -1.85
C MET A 160 -3.28 -10.26 -3.14
N VAL A 161 -3.25 -8.93 -3.21
CA VAL A 161 -2.55 -8.16 -4.25
C VAL A 161 -1.46 -7.36 -3.55
N LEU A 162 -0.22 -7.74 -3.79
CA LEU A 162 0.95 -7.15 -3.14
C LEU A 162 1.82 -6.42 -4.16
N PHE A 163 2.20 -5.20 -3.84
CA PHE A 163 3.10 -4.41 -4.68
C PHE A 163 4.02 -3.54 -3.82
N ASN A 164 5.24 -3.28 -4.28
CA ASN A 164 6.18 -2.33 -3.68
C ASN A 164 6.18 -2.38 -2.14
N SER A 165 6.42 -3.54 -1.56
CA SER A 165 6.19 -3.80 -0.13
C SER A 165 7.38 -4.50 0.53
N PRO A 166 7.69 -4.23 1.80
CA PRO A 166 8.54 -5.11 2.58
C PRO A 166 7.98 -6.53 2.63
N VAL A 167 8.89 -7.50 2.51
CA VAL A 167 8.60 -8.93 2.64
C VAL A 167 9.59 -9.58 3.61
N PRO A 168 9.22 -10.70 4.26
CA PRO A 168 10.14 -11.43 5.13
C PRO A 168 11.44 -11.79 4.42
N PHE A 169 12.56 -11.62 5.13
CA PHE A 169 13.88 -11.98 4.64
C PHE A 169 14.26 -13.40 5.08
N ASP A 170 14.61 -14.23 4.11
CA ASP A 170 15.14 -15.57 4.34
C ASP A 170 16.56 -15.65 3.75
N ARG A 171 17.55 -15.71 4.63
CA ARG A 171 18.97 -15.68 4.25
C ARG A 171 19.38 -16.82 3.33
N GLU A 172 18.82 -18.00 3.52
CA GLU A 172 19.20 -19.19 2.77
C GLU A 172 18.61 -19.17 1.37
N THR A 173 17.30 -18.97 1.27
CA THR A 173 16.59 -19.00 -0.02
C THR A 173 16.78 -17.74 -0.85
N MET A 174 17.16 -16.63 -0.22
CA MET A 174 17.46 -15.34 -0.89
C MET A 174 18.96 -15.09 -1.06
N ALA A 175 19.80 -16.13 -0.90
CA ALA A 175 21.24 -15.99 -1.09
C ALA A 175 21.58 -15.52 -2.50
N GLY A 176 22.42 -14.48 -2.59
CA GLY A 176 22.82 -13.86 -3.87
C GLY A 176 21.83 -12.84 -4.45
N MET A 177 20.70 -12.61 -3.81
CA MET A 177 19.81 -11.50 -4.19
C MET A 177 20.27 -10.17 -3.59
N ASN A 178 20.01 -9.09 -4.30
CA ASN A 178 20.20 -7.73 -3.78
C ASN A 178 18.99 -7.32 -2.93
N THR A 179 19.07 -7.60 -1.63
CA THR A 179 17.98 -7.49 -0.66
C THR A 179 18.02 -6.21 0.17
N ARG A 180 18.82 -5.22 -0.23
CA ARG A 180 18.95 -3.95 0.51
C ARG A 180 18.59 -2.77 -0.38
N ALA A 181 17.71 -1.92 0.13
CA ALA A 181 17.48 -0.60 -0.44
C ALA A 181 18.76 0.26 -0.38
N SER A 182 18.83 1.30 -1.18
CA SER A 182 19.93 2.27 -1.08
C SER A 182 19.83 3.01 0.26
N ARG A 183 21.00 3.45 0.78
CA ARG A 183 21.05 4.19 2.03
C ARG A 183 20.25 5.50 1.93
N GLU A 184 20.43 6.21 0.83
CA GLU A 184 19.75 7.49 0.58
C GLU A 184 18.23 7.34 0.54
N ALA A 185 17.73 6.21 0.02
CA ALA A 185 16.31 5.92 -0.04
C ALA A 185 15.73 5.48 1.32
N SER A 186 16.58 5.01 2.26
CA SER A 186 16.16 4.39 3.51
C SER A 186 16.51 5.19 4.79
N ASP A 187 17.22 6.32 4.68
CA ASP A 187 17.63 7.12 5.85
C ASP A 187 16.42 7.61 6.69
N TYR A 188 15.29 7.91 6.04
CA TYR A 188 14.04 8.29 6.72
C TYR A 188 13.55 7.19 7.68
N PHE A 189 13.67 5.93 7.28
CA PHE A 189 13.26 4.76 8.07
C PHE A 189 13.99 4.70 9.41
N VAL A 190 15.31 4.90 9.39
CA VAL A 190 16.13 4.93 10.60
C VAL A 190 15.72 6.11 11.47
N ARG A 191 15.61 7.31 10.88
CA ARG A 191 15.29 8.53 11.65
C ARG A 191 13.92 8.46 12.30
N GLN A 192 12.91 8.00 11.58
CA GLN A 192 11.55 7.82 12.14
C GLN A 192 11.49 6.72 13.20
N GLY A 193 12.36 5.70 13.07
CA GLY A 193 12.38 4.58 14.00
C GLY A 193 13.20 4.83 15.29
N THR A 194 14.19 5.74 15.26
CA THR A 194 15.10 6.00 16.40
C THR A 194 14.95 7.36 17.02
N ASP A 195 14.49 8.38 16.27
CA ASP A 195 14.45 9.78 16.66
C ASP A 195 13.08 10.43 16.43
N ALA A 196 12.00 9.65 16.53
CA ALA A 196 10.64 10.05 16.19
C ALA A 196 10.17 11.31 16.95
N ASP A 197 10.48 11.42 18.24
CA ASP A 197 10.10 12.57 19.06
C ASP A 197 10.87 13.83 18.63
N VAL A 198 12.18 13.74 18.44
CA VAL A 198 13.02 14.85 17.97
C VAL A 198 12.56 15.30 16.58
N LEU A 199 12.28 14.37 15.67
CA LEU A 199 11.75 14.70 14.35
C LEU A 199 10.39 15.40 14.44
N SER A 200 9.52 14.94 15.33
CA SER A 200 8.21 15.55 15.56
C SER A 200 8.32 16.99 16.09
N GLU A 201 9.27 17.25 17.01
CA GLU A 201 9.58 18.59 17.52
C GLU A 201 10.13 19.52 16.43
N GLU A 202 10.99 19.02 15.54
CA GLU A 202 11.47 19.78 14.39
C GLU A 202 10.35 20.14 13.41
N LEU A 203 9.34 19.28 13.28
CA LEU A 203 8.17 19.43 12.40
C LEU A 203 7.00 20.14 13.14
N ASP A 204 7.29 21.15 13.95
CA ASP A 204 6.39 21.85 14.88
C ASP A 204 5.22 22.57 14.21
N THR A 205 5.30 22.93 12.92
CA THR A 205 4.24 23.65 12.18
C THR A 205 3.64 22.79 11.06
N GLU A 206 2.37 23.06 10.71
CA GLU A 206 1.71 22.44 9.57
C GLU A 206 2.56 22.55 8.30
N GLY A 207 3.09 23.74 8.00
CA GLY A 207 3.90 23.95 6.81
C GLY A 207 5.18 23.11 6.77
N LYS A 208 5.83 22.87 7.92
CA LYS A 208 6.99 21.98 8.00
C LYS A 208 6.58 20.52 7.79
N ARG A 209 5.51 20.07 8.44
CA ARG A 209 4.98 18.71 8.28
C ARG A 209 4.61 18.40 6.85
N ARG A 210 3.81 19.26 6.23
CA ARG A 210 3.39 19.09 4.82
C ARG A 210 4.58 19.11 3.86
N ARG A 211 5.58 20.00 4.05
CA ARG A 211 6.81 20.00 3.24
C ARG A 211 7.62 18.73 3.43
N TYR A 212 7.73 18.23 4.65
CA TYR A 212 8.43 16.98 4.92
C TYR A 212 7.79 15.82 4.13
N ILE A 213 6.47 15.67 4.22
CA ILE A 213 5.74 14.64 3.47
C ILE A 213 5.82 14.85 1.96
N ALA A 214 5.76 16.10 1.47
CA ALA A 214 5.88 16.40 0.04
C ALA A 214 7.21 15.94 -0.56
N THR A 215 8.29 15.86 0.23
CA THR A 215 9.60 15.38 -0.26
C THR A 215 9.53 13.95 -0.77
N PHE A 216 8.67 13.11 -0.25
CA PHE A 216 8.52 11.72 -0.69
C PHE A 216 7.76 11.63 -2.02
N TYR A 217 6.67 12.38 -2.19
CA TYR A 217 5.90 12.41 -3.44
C TYR A 217 6.63 13.08 -4.61
N THR A 218 7.64 13.91 -4.33
CA THR A 218 8.45 14.61 -5.33
C THR A 218 9.83 14.01 -5.53
N SER A 219 10.21 13.01 -4.73
CA SER A 219 11.50 12.33 -4.80
C SER A 219 11.52 11.28 -5.91
N ARG A 220 12.55 11.32 -6.75
CA ARG A 220 12.81 10.28 -7.77
C ARG A 220 13.13 8.89 -7.20
N PHE A 221 13.39 8.78 -5.90
CA PHE A 221 13.56 7.47 -5.25
C PHE A 221 12.22 6.80 -4.98
N TRP A 222 11.17 7.61 -4.80
CA TRP A 222 9.82 7.17 -4.50
C TRP A 222 8.92 7.16 -5.73
N ALA A 223 8.68 8.31 -6.32
CA ALA A 223 7.77 8.48 -7.44
C ALA A 223 8.51 8.48 -8.79
N HIS A 224 7.87 7.96 -9.81
CA HIS A 224 8.31 8.16 -11.19
C HIS A 224 8.19 9.66 -11.53
N PRO A 225 9.16 10.24 -12.27
CA PRO A 225 9.09 11.65 -12.66
C PRO A 225 7.77 12.01 -13.36
N GLY A 226 7.02 12.96 -12.79
CA GLY A 226 5.71 13.35 -13.27
C GLY A 226 4.52 12.53 -12.75
N GLY A 227 4.74 11.57 -11.84
CA GLY A 227 3.68 10.79 -11.20
C GLY A 227 2.73 11.63 -10.34
N PHE A 228 3.25 12.72 -9.77
CA PHE A 228 2.47 13.67 -8.96
C PHE A 228 2.63 15.09 -9.48
N ASP A 229 1.54 15.75 -9.80
CA ASP A 229 1.49 17.18 -10.03
C ASP A 229 1.35 17.96 -8.70
N PRO A 230 1.50 19.29 -8.68
CA PRO A 230 1.38 20.06 -7.44
C PRO A 230 0.05 19.90 -6.71
N ALA A 231 -1.07 19.76 -7.43
CA ALA A 231 -2.39 19.57 -6.83
C ALA A 231 -2.49 18.20 -6.16
N SER A 232 -1.94 17.16 -6.78
CA SER A 232 -1.84 15.81 -6.22
C SER A 232 -0.97 15.80 -4.95
N VAL A 233 0.18 16.48 -4.96
CA VAL A 233 1.04 16.60 -3.78
C VAL A 233 0.31 17.32 -2.64
N ASP A 234 -0.40 18.40 -2.94
CA ASP A 234 -1.18 19.15 -1.94
C ASP A 234 -2.28 18.28 -1.33
N PHE A 235 -3.01 17.56 -2.17
CA PHE A 235 -4.05 16.61 -1.77
C PHE A 235 -3.53 15.49 -0.85
N MET A 236 -2.36 14.93 -1.15
CA MET A 236 -1.76 13.84 -0.35
C MET A 236 -1.16 14.35 0.98
N THR A 237 -0.66 15.59 1.02
CA THR A 237 0.03 16.12 2.20
C THR A 237 -0.90 16.76 3.22
N GLU A 238 -2.08 17.21 2.82
CA GLU A 238 -3.03 17.89 3.71
C GLU A 238 -3.42 17.06 4.95
N PRO A 239 -3.65 15.74 4.89
CA PRO A 239 -3.96 14.95 6.08
C PRO A 239 -2.85 14.92 7.14
N PHE A 240 -1.61 15.23 6.77
CA PHE A 240 -0.45 15.29 7.67
C PHE A 240 -0.25 16.67 8.34
N ALA A 241 -1.20 17.58 8.20
CA ALA A 241 -1.23 18.85 8.92
C ALA A 241 -1.28 18.65 10.45
N ASP A 242 -1.93 17.59 10.92
CA ASP A 242 -2.03 17.23 12.34
C ASP A 242 -0.71 16.62 12.85
N GLY A 243 -0.09 17.28 13.84
CA GLY A 243 1.20 16.83 14.39
C GLY A 243 1.12 15.55 15.21
N ALA A 244 0.01 15.32 15.93
CA ALA A 244 -0.16 14.11 16.72
C ALA A 244 -0.31 12.87 15.81
N LYS A 245 -1.03 13.01 14.71
CA LYS A 245 -1.18 11.94 13.72
C LYS A 245 0.11 11.68 12.95
N LEU A 246 0.84 12.73 12.56
CA LEU A 246 2.16 12.54 11.95
C LEU A 246 3.10 11.79 12.91
N ARG A 247 3.14 12.19 14.21
CA ARG A 247 3.95 11.49 15.22
C ARG A 247 3.53 10.02 15.38
N ALA A 248 2.24 9.76 15.46
CA ALA A 248 1.70 8.39 15.56
C ALA A 248 2.07 7.54 14.35
N SER A 249 2.12 8.12 13.15
CA SER A 249 2.47 7.42 11.91
C SER A 249 3.90 6.87 11.88
N PHE A 250 4.80 7.38 12.74
CA PHE A 250 6.17 6.86 12.87
C PHE A 250 6.24 5.56 13.68
N GLY A 251 5.19 5.20 14.41
CA GLY A 251 5.19 4.04 15.31
C GLY A 251 5.44 2.71 14.62
N GLY A 252 5.06 2.56 13.34
CA GLY A 252 5.41 1.40 12.53
C GLY A 252 6.93 1.21 12.41
N TYR A 253 7.67 2.31 12.21
CA TYR A 253 9.13 2.32 12.12
C TYR A 253 9.78 2.14 13.51
N GLU A 254 9.25 2.81 14.55
CA GLU A 254 9.75 2.62 15.92
C GLU A 254 9.68 1.16 16.34
N SER A 255 8.64 0.44 15.97
CA SER A 255 8.50 -0.97 16.29
C SER A 255 9.62 -1.85 15.69
N ALA A 256 10.27 -1.42 14.62
CA ALA A 256 11.42 -2.13 14.05
C ALA A 256 12.67 -2.04 14.95
N PHE A 257 12.86 -0.92 15.63
CA PHE A 257 14.05 -0.64 16.44
C PHE A 257 13.83 -0.81 17.95
N ASN A 258 12.60 -0.59 18.44
CA ASN A 258 12.26 -0.59 19.86
C ASN A 258 11.22 -1.66 20.19
N ALA A 259 11.61 -2.64 21.01
CA ALA A 259 10.69 -3.69 21.44
C ALA A 259 9.50 -3.15 22.28
N ALA A 260 9.67 -2.04 23.00
CA ALA A 260 8.58 -1.43 23.78
C ALA A 260 7.49 -0.80 22.90
N ALA A 261 7.77 -0.50 21.62
CA ALA A 261 6.81 -0.01 20.64
C ALA A 261 6.01 -1.14 19.96
N ARG A 262 6.23 -2.39 20.35
CA ARG A 262 5.55 -3.57 19.79
C ARG A 262 4.41 -4.01 20.70
N SER A 263 3.24 -4.19 20.12
CA SER A 263 2.07 -4.76 20.81
C SER A 263 2.25 -6.26 21.11
N GLU A 264 3.10 -6.93 20.32
CA GLU A 264 3.48 -8.33 20.49
C GLU A 264 4.78 -8.65 19.72
N ALA A 265 5.43 -9.78 20.06
CA ALA A 265 6.56 -10.35 19.35
C ALA A 265 6.50 -11.89 19.39
N PRO A 266 6.87 -12.59 18.30
CA PRO A 266 7.32 -12.04 17.03
C PRO A 266 6.15 -11.51 16.17
N ILE A 267 6.46 -10.59 15.22
CA ILE A 267 5.51 -10.18 14.19
C ILE A 267 5.40 -11.34 13.19
N VAL A 268 4.21 -11.92 13.05
CA VAL A 268 3.99 -13.15 12.26
C VAL A 268 4.40 -12.99 10.80
N ALA A 269 4.08 -11.84 10.20
CA ALA A 269 4.38 -11.55 8.81
C ALA A 269 5.88 -11.45 8.47
N THR A 270 6.77 -11.35 9.45
CA THR A 270 8.21 -11.21 9.22
C THR A 270 8.99 -12.52 9.28
N VAL A 271 8.34 -13.65 9.64
CA VAL A 271 9.03 -14.91 9.94
C VAL A 271 8.48 -16.11 9.16
N LYS A 272 7.43 -15.97 8.38
CA LYS A 272 6.77 -17.09 7.72
C LYS A 272 6.53 -16.83 6.24
N ARG A 273 6.65 -17.89 5.43
CA ARG A 273 6.11 -17.91 4.07
C ARG A 273 4.59 -17.81 4.14
N ASN A 274 4.02 -17.05 3.21
CA ASN A 274 2.59 -16.83 3.17
C ASN A 274 1.94 -17.69 2.08
N PRO A 275 1.05 -18.64 2.43
CA PRO A 275 0.41 -19.52 1.47
C PRO A 275 -0.77 -18.89 0.70
N THR A 276 -1.15 -17.67 1.03
CA THR A 276 -2.28 -16.98 0.39
C THR A 276 -2.02 -16.78 -1.09
N HIS A 277 -2.98 -17.11 -1.95
CA HIS A 277 -2.89 -16.88 -3.39
C HIS A 277 -2.70 -15.40 -3.68
N THR A 278 -1.55 -15.02 -4.25
CA THR A 278 -1.07 -13.64 -4.28
C THR A 278 -0.72 -13.18 -5.69
N LEU A 279 -1.30 -12.04 -6.12
CA LEU A 279 -0.84 -11.30 -7.28
C LEU A 279 0.29 -10.35 -6.86
N ILE A 280 1.42 -10.40 -7.55
CA ILE A 280 2.61 -9.59 -7.23
C ILE A 280 2.87 -8.62 -8.39
N LEU A 281 2.95 -7.31 -8.07
CA LEU A 281 3.37 -6.26 -9.01
C LEU A 281 4.54 -5.47 -8.41
N PHE A 282 5.36 -4.88 -9.28
CA PHE A 282 6.50 -4.06 -8.86
C PHE A 282 6.69 -2.87 -9.80
N GLY A 283 6.64 -1.66 -9.25
CA GLY A 283 6.94 -0.43 -9.97
C GLY A 283 8.44 -0.34 -10.26
N GLN A 284 8.80 -0.32 -11.54
CA GLN A 284 10.20 -0.43 -11.97
C GLN A 284 11.09 0.74 -11.52
N SER A 285 10.48 1.91 -11.26
CA SER A 285 11.16 3.12 -10.77
C SER A 285 11.12 3.26 -9.24
N ASP A 286 10.66 2.25 -8.51
CA ASP A 286 10.75 2.22 -7.05
C ASP A 286 12.20 1.92 -6.62
N HIS A 287 12.80 2.88 -5.91
CA HIS A 287 14.14 2.75 -5.34
C HIS A 287 14.14 2.73 -3.80
N VAL A 288 12.94 2.71 -3.19
CA VAL A 288 12.75 2.65 -1.74
C VAL A 288 12.84 1.21 -1.26
N LEU A 289 12.23 0.31 -2.00
CA LEU A 289 12.22 -1.11 -1.68
C LEU A 289 13.50 -1.81 -2.17
N TYR A 290 13.51 -3.09 -1.98
CA TYR A 290 14.62 -3.96 -2.40
C TYR A 290 14.73 -4.00 -3.93
N PRO A 291 15.91 -3.86 -4.52
CA PRO A 291 16.05 -3.89 -5.98
C PRO A 291 15.52 -5.17 -6.65
N GLU A 292 15.50 -6.28 -5.92
CA GLU A 292 14.96 -7.57 -6.37
C GLU A 292 13.71 -7.99 -5.56
N PHE A 293 12.86 -7.01 -5.24
CA PHE A 293 11.60 -7.25 -4.53
C PHE A 293 10.76 -8.35 -5.20
N ASP A 294 10.65 -8.32 -6.51
CA ASP A 294 9.93 -9.28 -7.32
C ASP A 294 10.39 -10.73 -7.06
N ARG A 295 11.71 -10.96 -7.03
CA ARG A 295 12.29 -12.27 -6.72
C ARG A 295 12.09 -12.67 -5.25
N MET A 296 12.27 -11.71 -4.34
CA MET A 296 12.06 -11.94 -2.91
C MET A 296 10.60 -12.31 -2.61
N ALA A 297 9.66 -11.56 -3.20
CA ALA A 297 8.23 -11.82 -3.04
C ALA A 297 7.84 -13.21 -3.57
N ALA A 298 8.37 -13.63 -4.72
CA ALA A 298 8.14 -14.97 -5.26
C ALA A 298 8.63 -16.10 -4.31
N VAL A 299 9.65 -15.85 -3.51
CA VAL A 299 10.10 -16.81 -2.47
C VAL A 299 9.13 -16.86 -1.29
N VAL A 300 8.60 -15.70 -0.88
CA VAL A 300 7.70 -15.60 0.28
C VAL A 300 6.32 -16.15 -0.03
N PHE A 301 5.82 -15.95 -1.25
CA PHE A 301 4.51 -16.38 -1.69
C PHE A 301 4.62 -17.55 -2.69
N PRO A 302 4.58 -18.81 -2.24
CA PRO A 302 4.74 -19.97 -3.12
C PRO A 302 3.58 -20.12 -4.11
N ASP A 303 2.39 -19.65 -3.76
CA ASP A 303 1.21 -19.61 -4.65
C ASP A 303 0.98 -18.17 -5.12
N HIS A 304 1.58 -17.81 -6.28
CA HIS A 304 1.52 -16.46 -6.80
C HIS A 304 1.30 -16.40 -8.31
N VAL A 305 0.76 -15.25 -8.73
CA VAL A 305 0.66 -14.80 -10.12
C VAL A 305 1.60 -13.61 -10.31
N GLY A 306 2.39 -13.60 -11.35
CA GLY A 306 3.47 -12.64 -11.54
C GLY A 306 4.82 -13.24 -11.07
N PRO A 307 5.78 -12.43 -10.56
CA PRO A 307 5.75 -10.96 -10.45
C PRO A 307 5.67 -10.24 -11.80
N PHE A 308 4.91 -9.14 -11.84
CA PHE A 308 4.82 -8.28 -13.02
C PHE A 308 5.52 -6.94 -12.77
N LEU A 309 6.47 -6.58 -13.64
CA LEU A 309 7.13 -5.27 -13.61
C LEU A 309 6.25 -4.23 -14.32
N VAL A 310 5.91 -3.16 -13.59
CA VAL A 310 5.14 -2.03 -14.11
C VAL A 310 6.12 -0.92 -14.50
N ARG A 311 6.22 -0.63 -15.80
CA ARG A 311 7.11 0.42 -16.33
C ARG A 311 6.56 1.80 -16.05
N ASP A 312 7.47 2.78 -16.00
CA ASP A 312 7.14 4.19 -15.79
C ASP A 312 6.29 4.41 -14.53
N CYS A 313 6.54 3.60 -13.51
CA CYS A 313 5.83 3.58 -12.23
C CYS A 313 6.85 3.45 -11.10
N GLY A 314 6.73 4.29 -10.10
CA GLY A 314 7.54 4.29 -8.88
C GLY A 314 6.86 3.51 -7.75
N HIS A 315 7.08 3.99 -6.53
CA HIS A 315 6.64 3.39 -5.29
C HIS A 315 5.10 3.40 -5.12
N PHE A 316 4.45 4.48 -5.55
CA PHE A 316 3.02 4.70 -5.36
C PHE A 316 2.19 4.10 -6.52
N LEU A 317 2.32 2.81 -6.74
CA LEU A 317 1.76 2.09 -7.90
C LEU A 317 0.24 2.29 -8.02
N GLN A 318 -0.48 2.35 -6.91
CA GLN A 318 -1.93 2.56 -6.85
C GLN A 318 -2.36 3.96 -7.32
N TRP A 319 -1.42 4.91 -7.36
CA TRP A 319 -1.65 6.26 -7.89
C TRP A 319 -1.03 6.44 -9.28
N GLU A 320 0.22 6.04 -9.44
CA GLU A 320 1.01 6.27 -10.65
C GLU A 320 0.57 5.40 -11.83
N ALA A 321 0.10 4.19 -11.53
CA ALA A 321 -0.37 3.20 -12.51
C ALA A 321 -1.74 2.62 -12.13
N ALA A 322 -2.67 3.47 -11.67
CA ALA A 322 -3.97 3.06 -11.18
C ALA A 322 -4.75 2.16 -12.16
N ASP A 323 -4.76 2.49 -13.44
CA ASP A 323 -5.45 1.70 -14.47
C ASP A 323 -4.87 0.29 -14.61
N VAL A 324 -3.53 0.18 -14.52
CA VAL A 324 -2.83 -1.13 -14.57
C VAL A 324 -3.21 -1.96 -13.35
N LEU A 325 -3.16 -1.35 -12.15
CA LEU A 325 -3.53 -2.03 -10.90
C LEU A 325 -5.00 -2.44 -10.90
N ASN A 326 -5.91 -1.55 -11.28
CA ASN A 326 -7.35 -1.84 -11.37
C ASN A 326 -7.62 -2.99 -12.35
N GLY A 327 -6.97 -2.97 -13.52
CA GLY A 327 -7.06 -4.03 -14.50
C GLY A 327 -6.53 -5.38 -13.99
N ALA A 328 -5.41 -5.36 -13.28
CA ALA A 328 -4.79 -6.55 -12.69
C ALA A 328 -5.65 -7.15 -11.57
N ILE A 329 -6.20 -6.33 -10.66
CA ILE A 329 -7.13 -6.77 -9.61
C ILE A 329 -8.38 -7.43 -10.23
N LYS A 330 -9.00 -6.78 -11.22
CA LYS A 330 -10.19 -7.31 -11.93
C LYS A 330 -9.89 -8.65 -12.60
N ALA A 331 -8.76 -8.76 -13.28
CA ALA A 331 -8.37 -10.00 -13.96
C ALA A 331 -8.08 -11.13 -12.96
N PHE A 332 -7.35 -10.82 -11.88
CA PHE A 332 -6.98 -11.77 -10.84
C PHE A 332 -8.16 -12.30 -10.04
N CYS A 333 -9.21 -11.48 -9.88
CA CYS A 333 -10.41 -11.84 -9.12
C CYS A 333 -11.63 -12.15 -10.00
N ARG A 334 -11.43 -12.36 -11.32
CA ARG A 334 -12.52 -12.49 -12.29
C ARG A 334 -13.55 -13.56 -11.94
N ASP A 335 -13.12 -14.67 -11.38
CA ASP A 335 -13.99 -15.80 -10.98
C ASP A 335 -14.80 -15.53 -9.70
N LEU A 336 -14.42 -14.54 -8.89
CA LEU A 336 -15.15 -14.07 -7.71
C LEU A 336 -16.24 -13.06 -8.08
N LEU A 337 -16.05 -12.32 -9.17
CA LEU A 337 -16.96 -11.27 -9.61
C LEU A 337 -18.25 -11.85 -10.20
N PRO A 338 -19.40 -11.13 -10.10
CA PRO A 338 -20.65 -11.52 -10.73
C PRO A 338 -20.42 -11.75 -12.23
N LYS A 339 -20.95 -12.83 -12.77
CA LYS A 339 -20.99 -13.04 -14.22
C LYS A 339 -21.94 -12.02 -14.80
N GLY A 340 -21.43 -11.07 -15.59
CA GLY A 340 -22.21 -10.10 -16.32
C GLY A 340 -23.13 -10.75 -17.35
#